data_cc05524306592c1bff1c1a01a12d039e
#
_entry.id   cc05524306592c1bff1c1a01a12d039e
#
_cell.length_a   1.000
_cell.length_b   1.000
_cell.length_c   1.000
_cell.angle_alpha   90.00
_cell.angle_beta   90.00
_cell.angle_gamma   90.00
#
_symmetry.space_group_name_H-M   'P 1'
#
loop_
_entity.id
_entity.type
_entity.pdbx_description
1 polymer ?
#
loop_
_entity_poly.entity_id
_entity_poly.type
_entity_poly.pdbx_seq_one_letter_code
_entity_poly.pdbx_strand_id
1 'polypeptide(L)'
;HMRERPKEHFCSITLEVLTDPVTAADGMTYECAAIERWLRGSHNSPSTGAELPHKIVVPSQALKNIIRDWEGQEHERCMAMAPAT
;
A
#
# COMPACT_ATOMS: atom_id res chain seq x y z
N HIS A 1 11.00 17.16 13.72
CA HIS A 1 9.89 16.28 13.80
C HIS A 1 9.55 15.65 12.51
N MET A 2 9.56 14.34 12.50
CA MET A 2 9.19 13.59 11.33
C MET A 2 7.70 13.29 11.38
N ARG A 3 7.04 13.47 10.24
CA ARG A 3 5.63 13.16 10.11
C ARG A 3 5.47 11.63 10.07
N GLU A 4 4.55 11.12 10.86
CA GLU A 4 4.29 9.69 10.88
C GLU A 4 3.60 9.28 9.58
N ARG A 5 4.06 8.19 8.96
CA ARG A 5 3.48 7.70 7.72
C ARG A 5 2.11 7.06 8.00
N PRO A 6 1.09 7.39 7.19
CA PRO A 6 -0.24 6.80 7.37
C PRO A 6 -0.23 5.28 7.22
N LYS A 7 -1.08 4.61 7.99
CA LYS A 7 -1.18 3.15 7.95
C LYS A 7 -1.59 2.63 6.59
N GLU A 8 -2.36 3.41 5.85
CA GLU A 8 -2.83 3.03 4.52
C GLU A 8 -1.69 2.82 3.52
N HIS A 9 -0.50 3.33 3.85
CA HIS A 9 0.65 3.17 2.98
C HIS A 9 1.35 1.83 3.13
N PHE A 10 0.91 1.00 4.09
CA PHE A 10 1.55 -0.28 4.38
C PHE A 10 0.70 -1.46 3.95
N CYS A 11 1.37 -2.49 3.43
CA CYS A 11 0.71 -3.75 3.10
C CYS A 11 0.42 -4.53 4.39
N SER A 12 -0.80 -5.07 4.51
CA SER A 12 -1.19 -5.85 5.69
C SER A 12 -0.47 -7.19 5.77
N ILE A 13 0.02 -7.68 4.64
CA ILE A 13 0.73 -8.97 4.59
C ILE A 13 2.21 -8.80 4.91
N THR A 14 2.87 -7.86 4.24
CA THR A 14 4.32 -7.69 4.36
C THR A 14 4.72 -6.67 5.40
N LEU A 15 3.79 -5.80 5.79
CA LEU A 15 4.03 -4.67 6.70
C LEU A 15 5.05 -3.67 6.15
N GLU A 16 5.28 -3.74 4.85
CA GLU A 16 6.16 -2.80 4.16
C GLU A 16 5.34 -1.77 3.39
N VAL A 17 5.98 -0.67 3.01
CA VAL A 17 5.33 0.38 2.24
C VAL A 17 4.91 -0.17 0.88
N LEU A 18 3.68 0.15 0.51
CA LEU A 18 3.12 -0.28 -0.77
C LEU A 18 3.83 0.41 -1.94
N THR A 19 4.22 -0.37 -2.93
CA THR A 19 4.78 0.17 -4.17
C THR A 19 3.84 -0.06 -5.35
N ASP A 20 3.08 -1.14 -5.29
CA ASP A 20 2.11 -1.47 -6.33
C ASP A 20 0.81 -1.93 -5.64
N PRO A 21 0.05 -0.98 -5.09
CA PRO A 21 -1.15 -1.31 -4.31
C PRO A 21 -2.28 -1.81 -5.18
N VAL A 22 -2.91 -2.89 -4.76
CA VAL A 22 -4.10 -3.43 -5.40
C VAL A 22 -5.17 -3.67 -4.35
N THR A 23 -6.43 -3.58 -4.76
CA THR A 23 -7.56 -3.83 -3.87
C THR A 23 -8.12 -5.21 -4.17
N ALA A 24 -8.27 -6.03 -3.14
CA ALA A 24 -8.83 -7.37 -3.26
C ALA A 24 -10.34 -7.35 -3.03
N ALA A 25 -10.96 -8.54 -3.13
CA ALA A 25 -12.41 -8.67 -3.01
C ALA A 25 -12.94 -8.29 -1.63
N ASP A 26 -12.07 -8.29 -0.62
CA ASP A 26 -12.44 -7.90 0.75
C ASP A 26 -12.43 -6.37 0.95
N GLY A 27 -12.12 -5.62 -0.10
CA GLY A 27 -12.03 -4.18 -0.01
C GLY A 27 -10.73 -3.66 0.58
N MET A 28 -9.83 -4.55 0.96
CA MET A 28 -8.55 -4.16 1.55
C MET A 28 -7.49 -4.02 0.47
N THR A 29 -6.49 -3.18 0.74
CA THR A 29 -5.41 -2.92 -0.19
C THR A 29 -4.15 -3.65 0.24
N TYR A 30 -3.49 -4.29 -0.72
CA TYR A 30 -2.29 -5.07 -0.49
C TYR A 30 -1.26 -4.78 -1.56
N GLU A 31 -0.01 -5.16 -1.28
CA GLU A 31 1.01 -5.16 -2.31
C GLU A 31 0.69 -6.25 -3.34
N CYS A 32 0.74 -5.90 -4.61
CA CYS A 32 0.33 -6.81 -5.69
C CYS A 32 1.00 -8.17 -5.60
N ALA A 33 2.32 -8.20 -5.52
CA ALA A 33 3.06 -9.46 -5.46
C ALA A 33 2.69 -10.30 -4.25
N ALA A 34 2.45 -9.65 -3.12
CA ALA A 34 2.12 -10.34 -1.88
C ALA A 34 0.74 -10.98 -1.93
N ILE A 35 -0.26 -10.24 -2.40
CA ILE A 35 -1.62 -10.78 -2.46
C ILE A 35 -1.75 -11.85 -3.55
N GLU A 36 -1.03 -11.70 -4.66
CA GLU A 36 -1.03 -12.73 -5.69
C GLU A 36 -0.46 -14.04 -5.17
N ARG A 37 0.63 -13.97 -4.40
CA ARG A 37 1.22 -15.15 -3.79
C ARG A 37 0.25 -15.77 -2.80
N TRP A 38 -0.41 -14.96 -1.99
CA TRP A 38 -1.39 -15.43 -1.01
C TRP A 38 -2.53 -16.18 -1.70
N LEU A 39 -3.06 -15.62 -2.78
CA LEU A 39 -4.22 -16.18 -3.47
C LEU A 39 -3.91 -17.45 -4.25
N ARG A 40 -2.64 -17.78 -4.47
CA ARG A 40 -2.27 -19.06 -5.07
C ARG A 40 -2.56 -20.23 -4.13
N GLY A 41 -2.46 -20.00 -2.84
CA GLY A 41 -2.65 -21.04 -1.84
C GLY A 41 -3.86 -20.88 -0.95
N SER A 42 -4.63 -19.82 -1.12
CA SER A 42 -5.77 -19.54 -0.28
C SER A 42 -6.81 -18.72 -1.01
N HIS A 43 -8.07 -18.90 -0.63
CA HIS A 43 -9.16 -18.07 -1.15
C HIS A 43 -9.81 -17.26 -0.04
N ASN A 44 -9.11 -17.12 1.08
CA ASN A 44 -9.60 -16.34 2.21
C ASN A 44 -8.87 -15.01 2.30
N SER A 45 -9.52 -14.02 2.92
CA SER A 45 -8.91 -12.73 3.12
C SER A 45 -7.72 -12.84 4.08
N PRO A 46 -6.55 -12.27 3.71
CA PRO A 46 -5.41 -12.24 4.64
C PRO A 46 -5.68 -11.39 5.88
N SER A 47 -6.63 -10.44 5.78
CA SER A 47 -6.94 -9.53 6.88
C SER A 47 -8.01 -10.06 7.80
N THR A 48 -9.08 -10.66 7.25
CA THR A 48 -10.24 -11.07 8.03
C THR A 48 -10.40 -12.57 8.17
N GLY A 49 -9.77 -13.35 7.28
CA GLY A 49 -9.94 -14.79 7.24
C GLY A 49 -11.21 -15.25 6.57
N ALA A 50 -12.08 -14.31 6.17
CA ALA A 50 -13.33 -14.67 5.51
C ALA A 50 -13.08 -15.09 4.07
N GLU A 51 -13.92 -15.99 3.57
CA GLU A 51 -13.81 -16.45 2.20
C GLU A 51 -14.06 -15.32 1.21
N LEU A 52 -13.19 -15.21 0.20
CA LEU A 52 -13.33 -14.19 -0.82
C LEU A 52 -14.26 -14.69 -1.93
N PRO A 53 -15.15 -13.81 -2.44
CA PRO A 53 -16.04 -14.21 -3.54
C PRO A 53 -15.32 -14.44 -4.86
N HIS A 54 -14.12 -13.87 -5.00
CA HIS A 54 -13.29 -14.07 -6.18
C HIS A 54 -11.85 -13.71 -5.84
N LYS A 55 -10.93 -14.02 -6.75
CA LYS A 55 -9.50 -13.74 -6.55
C LYS A 55 -9.01 -12.60 -7.44
N ILE A 56 -9.92 -11.81 -7.98
CA ILE A 56 -9.56 -10.67 -8.82
C ILE A 56 -9.09 -9.52 -7.94
N VAL A 57 -7.98 -8.92 -8.33
CA VAL A 57 -7.46 -7.72 -7.65
C VAL A 57 -7.44 -6.58 -8.66
N VAL A 58 -7.67 -5.37 -8.16
CA VAL A 58 -7.76 -4.18 -9.01
C VAL A 58 -6.68 -3.20 -8.58
N PRO A 59 -5.85 -2.72 -9.51
CA PRO A 59 -4.83 -1.73 -9.16
C PRO A 59 -5.46 -0.48 -8.54
N SER A 60 -4.87 0.00 -7.46
CA SER A 60 -5.34 1.20 -6.78
C SER A 60 -4.45 2.37 -7.18
N GLN A 61 -4.74 2.95 -8.34
CA GLN A 61 -3.96 4.08 -8.84
C GLN A 61 -4.07 5.29 -7.92
N ALA A 62 -5.24 5.49 -7.34
CA ALA A 62 -5.45 6.59 -6.41
C ALA A 62 -4.52 6.50 -5.21
N LEU A 63 -4.42 5.32 -4.59
CA LEU A 63 -3.55 5.14 -3.44
C LEU A 63 -2.08 5.23 -3.85
N LYS A 64 -1.74 4.69 -5.01
CA LYS A 64 -0.38 4.78 -5.54
C LYS A 64 0.04 6.24 -5.69
N ASN A 65 -0.85 7.07 -6.21
CA ASN A 65 -0.60 8.50 -6.35
C ASN A 65 -0.47 9.18 -5.00
N ILE A 66 -1.33 8.83 -4.05
CA ILE A 66 -1.28 9.39 -2.70
C ILE A 66 0.06 9.07 -2.03
N ILE A 67 0.51 7.84 -2.14
CA ILE A 67 1.80 7.42 -1.56
C ILE A 67 2.94 8.18 -2.22
N ARG A 68 2.91 8.27 -3.53
CA ARG A 68 3.95 8.98 -4.28
C ARG A 68 3.99 10.45 -3.90
N ASP A 69 2.82 11.08 -3.78
CA ASP A 69 2.74 12.49 -3.41
C ASP A 69 3.26 12.70 -1.99
N TRP A 70 2.92 11.80 -1.08
CA TRP A 70 3.40 11.89 0.31
C TRP A 70 4.92 11.83 0.35
N GLU A 71 5.51 10.90 -0.39
CA GLU A 71 6.97 10.75 -0.45
C GLU A 71 7.62 11.95 -1.10
N GLY A 72 6.98 12.51 -2.12
CA GLY A 72 7.45 13.72 -2.76
C GLY A 72 7.43 14.92 -1.83
N GLN A 73 6.38 15.05 -1.05
CA GLN A 73 6.28 16.14 -0.07
C GLN A 73 7.36 16.04 1.01
N GLU A 74 7.64 14.83 1.48
CA GLU A 74 8.69 14.64 2.46
C GLU A 74 10.06 14.97 1.88
N HIS A 75 10.29 14.60 0.63
CA HIS A 75 11.53 14.91 -0.07
C HIS A 75 11.69 16.42 -0.24
N GLU A 76 10.63 17.09 -0.68
CA GLU A 76 10.66 18.53 -0.84
C GLU A 76 10.89 19.24 0.48
N ARG A 77 10.29 18.75 1.56
CA ARG A 77 10.50 19.34 2.87
C ARG A 77 11.96 19.24 3.28
N CYS A 78 12.58 18.10 3.05
CA CYS A 78 14.00 17.94 3.34
C CYS A 78 14.86 18.89 2.55
N MET A 79 14.53 19.07 1.28
CA MET A 79 15.27 19.97 0.43
C MET A 79 15.07 21.43 0.82
N ALA A 80 13.83 21.77 1.22
CA ALA A 80 13.53 23.13 1.65
C ALA A 80 14.25 23.49 2.94
N MET A 81 14.55 22.53 3.76
CA MET A 81 15.27 22.75 5.01
C MET A 81 16.78 22.75 4.82
N ALA A 82 17.24 22.29 3.68
CA ALA A 82 18.67 22.32 3.39
C ALA A 82 19.13 23.77 3.27
N PRO A 83 20.37 24.06 3.68
CA PRO A 83 20.89 25.42 3.56
C PRO A 83 20.77 25.89 2.13
N ALA A 84 20.18 27.03 1.94
CA ALA A 84 20.01 27.60 0.62
C ALA A 84 21.31 28.24 0.19
N THR A 85 22.21 27.47 -0.08
CA THR A 85 23.53 27.97 -0.47
C THR A 85 23.66 28.05 -1.95
#